data_afe2011a520c03163bb3c0ef75a4d955
#
_entry.id   afe2011a520c03163bb3c0ef75a4d955
#
_cell.length_a   1.000
_cell.length_b   1.000
_cell.length_c   1.000
_cell.angle_alpha   90.00
_cell.angle_beta   90.00
_cell.angle_gamma   90.00
#
_symmetry.space_group_name_H-M   'P 1'
#
loop_
_entity.id
_entity.type
_entity.pdbx_description
1 polymer ?
#
loop_
_entity_poly.entity_id
_entity_poly.type
_entity_poly.pdbx_seq_one_letter_code
_entity_poly.pdbx_strand_id
1 'polypeptide(L)'
;ISRFNLFSSIQINGQAANGYSSGEAIQAVREVAAELLPAGYGYEFGGMSREEADSNSSTAIIFVICIVFIYLILCALYESIFIPIVVILSIPFGLAGSFLFANMFGLENNIYLQIGLLMLIGLLAKTAILITEYASARRSEGMSIPMAAMSAAKARLRAILMTSLTMIFG
;
A
#
# COMPACT_ATOMS: atom_id res chain seq x y z
N ILE A 1 8.98 -36.85 12.54
CA ILE A 1 10.01 -35.83 12.81
C ILE A 1 10.03 -34.91 11.60
N SER A 2 9.59 -33.69 11.78
CA SER A 2 9.69 -32.66 10.74
C SER A 2 11.15 -32.22 10.60
N ARG A 3 11.58 -31.96 9.37
CA ARG A 3 12.90 -31.42 9.08
C ARG A 3 12.75 -30.11 8.29
N PHE A 4 13.49 -29.12 8.69
CA PHE A 4 13.62 -27.86 7.99
C PHE A 4 15.08 -27.62 7.67
N ASN A 5 15.42 -27.35 6.42
CA ASN A 5 16.82 -27.20 5.95
C ASN A 5 17.76 -28.34 6.41
N LEU A 6 17.28 -29.60 6.37
CA LEU A 6 17.98 -30.80 6.79
C LEU A 6 18.19 -30.95 8.31
N PHE A 7 17.81 -29.99 9.14
CA PHE A 7 17.82 -30.09 10.59
C PHE A 7 16.48 -30.58 11.13
N SER A 8 16.53 -31.30 12.24
CA SER A 8 15.31 -31.67 12.97
C SER A 8 14.65 -30.42 13.50
N SER A 9 13.36 -30.24 13.20
CA SER A 9 12.62 -29.02 13.55
C SER A 9 11.28 -29.32 14.19
N ILE A 10 10.83 -28.41 15.02
CA ILE A 10 9.48 -28.38 15.56
C ILE A 10 8.84 -27.08 15.07
N GLN A 11 7.67 -27.20 14.48
CA GLN A 11 6.89 -26.02 14.07
C GLN A 11 6.00 -25.60 15.22
N ILE A 12 6.13 -24.33 15.61
CA ILE A 12 5.30 -23.68 16.61
C ILE A 12 4.42 -22.67 15.88
N ASN A 13 3.11 -22.82 16.01
CA ASN A 13 2.15 -21.85 15.49
C ASN A 13 1.67 -20.99 16.64
N GLY A 14 1.78 -19.68 16.47
CA GLY A 14 1.31 -18.68 17.43
C GLY A 14 0.53 -17.58 16.72
N GLN A 15 -0.24 -16.85 17.49
CA GLN A 15 -0.99 -15.67 17.04
C GLN A 15 -0.76 -14.54 18.02
N ALA A 16 -0.72 -13.29 17.52
CA ALA A 16 -0.64 -12.13 18.37
C ALA A 16 -1.80 -12.08 19.36
N ALA A 17 -1.54 -11.61 20.58
CA ALA A 17 -2.59 -11.37 21.56
C ALA A 17 -3.44 -10.17 21.12
N ASN A 18 -4.70 -10.12 21.59
CA ASN A 18 -5.61 -9.01 21.28
C ASN A 18 -4.99 -7.66 21.65
N GLY A 19 -4.91 -6.76 20.67
CA GLY A 19 -4.35 -5.42 20.84
C GLY A 19 -2.88 -5.28 20.43
N TYR A 20 -2.22 -6.36 19.99
CA TYR A 20 -0.86 -6.33 19.47
C TYR A 20 -0.83 -6.69 17.98
N SER A 21 0.01 -5.99 17.21
CA SER A 21 0.17 -6.29 15.79
C SER A 21 1.03 -7.54 15.57
N SER A 22 0.88 -8.18 14.40
CA SER A 22 1.72 -9.32 14.02
C SER A 22 3.21 -8.98 14.00
N GLY A 23 3.57 -7.75 13.61
CA GLY A 23 4.96 -7.27 13.62
C GLY A 23 5.54 -7.16 15.03
N GLU A 24 4.75 -6.69 16.01
CA GLU A 24 5.16 -6.66 17.43
C GLU A 24 5.34 -8.06 18.00
N ALA A 25 4.46 -9.01 17.64
CA ALA A 25 4.60 -10.39 18.04
C ALA A 25 5.88 -11.03 17.48
N ILE A 26 6.22 -10.77 16.21
CA ILE A 26 7.47 -11.23 15.59
C ILE A 26 8.68 -10.64 16.31
N GLN A 27 8.65 -9.37 16.67
CA GLN A 27 9.72 -8.73 17.41
C GLN A 27 9.89 -9.31 18.80
N ALA A 28 8.80 -9.51 19.53
CA ALA A 28 8.82 -10.16 20.84
C ALA A 28 9.40 -11.57 20.77
N VAL A 29 9.04 -12.35 19.76
CA VAL A 29 9.63 -13.69 19.55
C VAL A 29 11.12 -13.61 19.29
N ARG A 30 11.60 -12.61 18.52
CA ARG A 30 13.04 -12.40 18.28
C ARG A 30 13.81 -12.09 19.58
N GLU A 31 13.25 -11.20 20.42
CA GLU A 31 13.85 -10.80 21.68
C GLU A 31 13.94 -12.00 22.64
N VAL A 32 12.84 -12.72 22.83
CA VAL A 32 12.78 -13.90 23.69
C VAL A 32 13.67 -15.02 23.16
N ALA A 33 13.72 -15.24 21.86
CA ALA A 33 14.59 -16.26 21.27
C ALA A 33 16.07 -15.93 21.45
N ALA A 34 16.46 -14.65 21.35
CA ALA A 34 17.84 -14.23 21.57
C ALA A 34 18.29 -14.42 23.02
N GLU A 35 17.36 -14.34 24.00
CA GLU A 35 17.66 -14.44 25.42
C GLU A 35 17.60 -15.90 25.95
N LEU A 36 16.62 -16.68 25.49
CA LEU A 36 16.31 -17.99 26.08
C LEU A 36 16.77 -19.21 25.27
N LEU A 37 17.15 -19.05 23.99
CA LEU A 37 17.56 -20.19 23.19
C LEU A 37 18.95 -20.71 23.61
N PRO A 38 19.06 -22.03 23.99
CA PRO A 38 20.34 -22.63 24.32
C PRO A 38 21.29 -22.66 23.12
N ALA A 39 22.60 -22.72 23.38
CA ALA A 39 23.60 -22.89 22.34
C ALA A 39 23.33 -24.17 21.51
N GLY A 40 23.30 -24.01 20.19
CA GLY A 40 23.01 -25.13 19.26
C GLY A 40 21.56 -25.17 18.75
N TYR A 41 20.66 -24.34 19.27
CA TYR A 41 19.31 -24.18 18.75
C TYR A 41 19.20 -22.87 17.97
N GLY A 42 18.51 -22.93 16.83
CA GLY A 42 18.17 -21.76 16.02
C GLY A 42 16.66 -21.71 15.80
N TYR A 43 16.15 -20.56 15.43
CA TYR A 43 14.78 -20.39 15.02
C TYR A 43 14.72 -19.73 13.64
N GLU A 44 13.69 -20.04 12.89
CA GLU A 44 13.41 -19.41 11.60
C GLU A 44 11.90 -19.21 11.46
N PHE A 45 11.51 -18.06 10.97
CA PHE A 45 10.10 -17.80 10.68
C PHE A 45 9.70 -18.53 9.39
N GLY A 46 8.52 -19.13 9.38
CA GLY A 46 7.96 -19.83 8.22
C GLY A 46 6.77 -19.09 7.62
N GLY A 47 6.49 -19.36 6.34
CA GLY A 47 5.32 -18.83 5.66
C GLY A 47 5.26 -17.30 5.66
N MET A 48 4.08 -16.74 5.91
CA MET A 48 3.84 -15.29 5.86
C MET A 48 4.59 -14.51 6.96
N SER A 49 4.85 -15.12 8.10
CA SER A 49 5.63 -14.48 9.17
C SER A 49 7.08 -14.21 8.74
N ARG A 50 7.63 -15.02 7.84
CA ARG A 50 8.94 -14.77 7.25
C ARG A 50 8.92 -13.53 6.34
N GLU A 51 7.94 -13.46 5.45
CA GLU A 51 7.74 -12.30 4.57
C GLU A 51 7.57 -11.00 5.38
N GLU A 52 6.80 -11.06 6.46
CA GLU A 52 6.58 -9.92 7.34
C GLU A 52 7.84 -9.54 8.13
N ALA A 53 8.60 -10.52 8.60
CA ALA A 53 9.85 -10.31 9.31
C ALA A 53 10.95 -9.66 8.43
N ASP A 54 10.98 -10.03 7.15
CA ASP A 54 11.96 -9.54 6.18
C ASP A 54 11.52 -8.19 5.56
N SER A 55 10.23 -7.92 5.47
CA SER A 55 9.70 -6.72 4.80
C SER A 55 9.77 -5.44 5.63
N ASN A 56 9.92 -5.53 6.94
CA ASN A 56 9.82 -4.38 7.85
C ASN A 56 10.82 -3.24 7.57
N SER A 57 11.99 -3.52 7.00
CA SER A 57 13.00 -2.51 6.67
C SER A 57 12.96 -2.07 5.19
N SER A 58 12.45 -2.90 4.31
CA SER A 58 12.48 -2.66 2.85
C SER A 58 11.22 -2.00 2.31
N THR A 59 10.10 -2.09 3.01
CA THR A 59 8.79 -1.63 2.53
C THR A 59 8.79 -0.12 2.23
N ALA A 60 9.36 0.70 3.11
CA ALA A 60 9.41 2.15 2.89
C ALA A 60 10.22 2.52 1.64
N ILE A 61 11.34 1.83 1.41
CA ILE A 61 12.18 2.06 0.23
C ILE A 61 11.43 1.67 -1.04
N ILE A 62 10.72 0.54 -1.03
CA ILE A 62 9.91 0.09 -2.15
C ILE A 62 8.82 1.12 -2.48
N PHE A 63 8.12 1.66 -1.47
CA PHE A 63 7.11 2.71 -1.68
C PHE A 63 7.71 3.96 -2.34
N VAL A 64 8.86 4.43 -1.88
CA VAL A 64 9.54 5.60 -2.47
C VAL A 64 9.94 5.33 -3.92
N ILE A 65 10.53 4.17 -4.19
CA ILE A 65 10.91 3.77 -5.55
C ILE A 65 9.68 3.70 -6.46
N CYS A 66 8.57 3.10 -6.02
CA CYS A 66 7.32 3.03 -6.77
C CYS A 66 6.77 4.43 -7.11
N ILE A 67 6.76 5.36 -6.15
CA ILE A 67 6.29 6.72 -6.39
C ILE A 67 7.19 7.45 -7.40
N VAL A 68 8.51 7.29 -7.31
CA VAL A 68 9.47 7.88 -8.27
C VAL A 68 9.26 7.32 -9.67
N PHE A 69 9.08 6.00 -9.81
CA PHE A 69 8.80 5.37 -11.10
C PHE A 69 7.47 5.84 -11.71
N ILE A 70 6.42 5.91 -10.92
CA ILE A 70 5.12 6.43 -11.34
C ILE A 70 5.28 7.88 -11.83
N TYR A 71 6.01 8.70 -11.09
CA TYR A 71 6.28 10.09 -11.47
C TYR A 71 7.00 10.19 -12.81
N LEU A 72 8.08 9.43 -13.01
CA LEU A 72 8.86 9.43 -14.24
C LEU A 72 8.03 8.98 -15.45
N ILE A 73 7.25 7.92 -15.30
CA ILE A 73 6.36 7.42 -16.37
C ILE A 73 5.31 8.47 -16.72
N LEU A 74 4.71 9.12 -15.72
CA LEU A 74 3.71 10.16 -15.97
C LEU A 74 4.33 11.41 -16.60
N CYS A 75 5.55 11.81 -16.22
CA CYS A 75 6.27 12.91 -16.87
C CYS A 75 6.53 12.61 -18.35
N ALA A 76 6.93 11.36 -18.67
CA ALA A 76 7.13 10.94 -20.04
C ALA A 76 5.82 10.89 -20.86
N LEU A 77 4.72 10.46 -20.22
CA LEU A 77 3.41 10.34 -20.88
C LEU A 77 2.78 11.71 -21.18
N TYR A 78 2.90 12.67 -20.25
CA TYR A 78 2.25 13.98 -20.36
C TYR A 78 3.16 15.08 -20.93
N GLU A 79 4.43 14.77 -21.19
CA GLU A 79 5.44 15.75 -21.60
C GLU A 79 5.42 17.03 -20.71
N SER A 80 5.06 16.86 -19.46
CA SER A 80 4.89 17.91 -18.47
C SER A 80 5.34 17.46 -17.09
N ILE A 81 6.03 18.33 -16.37
CA ILE A 81 6.49 18.07 -14.99
C ILE A 81 5.37 18.37 -13.98
N PHE A 82 4.47 19.33 -14.30
CA PHE A 82 3.46 19.80 -13.35
C PHE A 82 2.23 18.90 -13.23
N ILE A 83 1.79 18.31 -14.33
CA ILE A 83 0.60 17.44 -14.34
C ILE A 83 0.77 16.20 -13.44
N PRO A 84 1.89 15.49 -13.47
CA PRO A 84 2.13 14.35 -12.60
C PRO A 84 2.14 14.67 -11.10
N ILE A 85 2.56 15.88 -10.72
CA ILE A 85 2.55 16.31 -9.31
C ILE A 85 1.13 16.31 -8.75
N VAL A 86 0.14 16.75 -9.53
CA VAL A 86 -1.28 16.74 -9.11
C VAL A 86 -1.76 15.33 -8.86
N VAL A 87 -1.36 14.38 -9.71
CA VAL A 87 -1.69 12.96 -9.55
C VAL A 87 -1.07 12.40 -8.26
N ILE A 88 0.21 12.65 -8.04
CA ILE A 88 0.92 12.18 -6.84
C ILE A 88 0.33 12.80 -5.56
N LEU A 89 -0.08 14.07 -5.60
CA LEU A 89 -0.69 14.74 -4.46
C LEU A 89 -2.01 14.09 -4.03
N SER A 90 -2.69 13.35 -4.91
CA SER A 90 -3.90 12.61 -4.55
C SER A 90 -3.60 11.36 -3.69
N ILE A 91 -2.39 10.79 -3.77
CA ILE A 91 -2.01 9.56 -3.06
C ILE A 91 -2.07 9.72 -1.53
N PRO A 92 -1.48 10.77 -0.92
CA PRO A 92 -1.54 10.96 0.52
C PRO A 92 -2.96 11.05 1.08
N PHE A 93 -3.91 11.65 0.34
CA PHE A 93 -5.31 11.70 0.77
C PHE A 93 -5.96 10.32 0.80
N GLY A 94 -5.66 9.48 -0.18
CA GLY A 94 -6.16 8.11 -0.20
C GLY A 94 -5.55 7.26 0.92
N LEU A 95 -4.25 7.39 1.16
CA LEU A 95 -3.57 6.71 2.26
C LEU A 95 -4.12 7.17 3.62
N ALA A 96 -4.29 8.47 3.83
CA ALA A 96 -4.88 9.01 5.04
C ALA A 96 -6.31 8.47 5.28
N GLY A 97 -7.14 8.40 4.23
CA GLY A 97 -8.46 7.79 4.29
C GLY A 97 -8.39 6.31 4.68
N SER A 98 -7.50 5.54 4.07
CA SER A 98 -7.33 4.12 4.36
C SER A 98 -6.89 3.88 5.81
N PHE A 99 -5.92 4.61 6.33
CA PHE A 99 -5.48 4.50 7.72
C PHE A 99 -6.55 4.94 8.71
N LEU A 100 -7.32 5.97 8.37
CA LEU A 100 -8.43 6.43 9.21
C LEU A 100 -9.51 5.35 9.33
N PHE A 101 -9.88 4.71 8.23
CA PHE A 101 -10.82 3.58 8.23
C PHE A 101 -10.25 2.37 8.95
N ALA A 102 -8.98 2.01 8.71
CA ALA A 102 -8.33 0.90 9.40
C ALA A 102 -8.36 1.09 10.92
N ASN A 103 -8.05 2.30 11.39
CA ASN A 103 -8.11 2.63 12.81
C ASN A 103 -9.54 2.59 13.37
N MET A 104 -10.53 3.07 12.61
CA MET A 104 -11.94 3.07 13.03
C MET A 104 -12.52 1.66 13.18
N PHE A 105 -12.07 0.71 12.36
CA PHE A 105 -12.47 -0.69 12.44
C PHE A 105 -11.54 -1.57 13.28
N GLY A 106 -10.52 -0.99 13.93
CA GLY A 106 -9.57 -1.72 14.75
C GLY A 106 -8.71 -2.73 13.95
N LEU A 107 -8.48 -2.45 12.66
CA LEU A 107 -7.65 -3.30 11.82
C LEU A 107 -6.17 -3.04 12.14
N GLU A 108 -5.46 -4.12 12.41
CA GLU A 108 -4.03 -4.08 12.70
C GLU A 108 -3.20 -3.83 11.43
N ASN A 109 -2.06 -3.17 11.60
CA ASN A 109 -1.12 -2.96 10.51
C ASN A 109 -0.34 -4.25 10.24
N ASN A 110 -0.86 -5.05 9.33
CA ASN A 110 -0.27 -6.31 8.90
C ASN A 110 0.09 -6.26 7.40
N ILE A 111 0.73 -7.31 6.90
CA ILE A 111 1.15 -7.41 5.50
C ILE A 111 -0.03 -7.29 4.52
N TYR A 112 -1.23 -7.74 4.91
CA TYR A 112 -2.44 -7.63 4.07
C TYR A 112 -2.85 -6.17 3.88
N LEU A 113 -2.80 -5.37 4.95
CA LEU A 113 -3.06 -3.94 4.87
C LEU A 113 -2.04 -3.25 3.96
N GLN A 114 -0.75 -3.61 4.06
CA GLN A 114 0.31 -3.04 3.22
C GLN A 114 0.11 -3.38 1.74
N ILE A 115 -0.25 -4.61 1.42
CA ILE A 115 -0.59 -5.02 0.04
C ILE A 115 -1.83 -4.27 -0.46
N GLY A 116 -2.86 -4.12 0.39
CA GLY A 116 -4.05 -3.33 0.09
C GLY A 116 -3.73 -1.86 -0.20
N LEU A 117 -2.81 -1.27 0.55
CA LEU A 117 -2.33 0.10 0.31
C LEU A 117 -1.62 0.25 -1.04
N LEU A 118 -0.78 -0.72 -1.42
CA LEU A 118 -0.13 -0.71 -2.74
C LEU A 118 -1.15 -0.77 -3.87
N MET A 119 -2.15 -1.63 -3.76
CA MET A 119 -3.25 -1.73 -4.72
C MET A 119 -4.06 -0.42 -4.79
N LEU A 120 -4.34 0.18 -3.64
CA LEU A 120 -5.07 1.44 -3.54
C LEU A 120 -4.33 2.60 -4.22
N ILE A 121 -3.00 2.68 -4.09
CA ILE A 121 -2.18 3.67 -4.79
C ILE A 121 -2.35 3.55 -6.30
N GLY A 122 -2.32 2.34 -6.85
CA GLY A 122 -2.51 2.11 -8.29
C GLY A 122 -3.90 2.54 -8.77
N LEU A 123 -4.94 2.27 -8.00
CA LEU A 123 -6.31 2.69 -8.31
C LEU A 123 -6.50 4.20 -8.24
N LEU A 124 -5.93 4.84 -7.21
CA LEU A 124 -5.98 6.30 -7.07
C LEU A 124 -5.24 6.99 -8.21
N ALA A 125 -4.04 6.52 -8.55
CA ALA A 125 -3.26 7.05 -9.66
C ALA A 125 -4.07 6.98 -10.97
N LYS A 126 -4.67 5.82 -11.29
CA LYS A 126 -5.51 5.66 -12.47
C LYS A 126 -6.68 6.65 -12.50
N THR A 127 -7.37 6.82 -11.38
CA THR A 127 -8.51 7.74 -11.27
C THR A 127 -8.08 9.20 -11.42
N ALA A 128 -6.99 9.59 -10.74
CA ALA A 128 -6.44 10.93 -10.82
C ALA A 128 -5.96 11.27 -12.24
N ILE A 129 -5.30 10.32 -12.92
CA ILE A 129 -4.87 10.46 -14.32
C ILE A 129 -6.06 10.78 -15.23
N LEU A 130 -7.15 10.01 -15.15
CA LEU A 130 -8.32 10.20 -16.00
C LEU A 130 -9.00 11.56 -15.79
N ILE A 131 -9.06 12.06 -14.56
CA ILE A 131 -9.62 13.38 -14.26
C ILE A 131 -8.70 14.48 -14.79
N THR A 132 -7.40 14.36 -14.54
CA THR A 132 -6.40 15.37 -14.93
C THR A 132 -6.29 15.49 -16.45
N GLU A 133 -6.31 14.37 -17.16
CA GLU A 133 -6.29 14.33 -18.62
C GLU A 133 -7.52 15.04 -19.21
N TYR A 134 -8.71 14.73 -18.71
CA TYR A 134 -9.94 15.37 -19.17
C TYR A 134 -9.94 16.86 -18.86
N ALA A 135 -9.47 17.28 -17.69
CA ALA A 135 -9.36 18.69 -17.31
C ALA A 135 -8.35 19.44 -18.18
N SER A 136 -7.21 18.81 -18.50
CA SER A 136 -6.19 19.37 -19.38
C SER A 136 -6.71 19.57 -20.81
N ALA A 137 -7.44 18.59 -21.36
CA ALA A 137 -8.08 18.70 -22.67
C ALA A 137 -9.09 19.84 -22.71
N ARG A 138 -9.92 20.01 -21.68
CA ARG A 138 -10.89 21.11 -21.59
C ARG A 138 -10.22 22.48 -21.44
N ARG A 139 -9.07 22.54 -20.79
CA ARG A 139 -8.28 23.76 -20.69
C ARG A 139 -7.69 24.17 -22.04
N SER A 140 -7.21 23.22 -22.84
CA SER A 140 -6.71 23.50 -24.20
C SER A 140 -7.79 24.04 -25.14
N GLU A 141 -9.07 23.72 -24.89
CA GLU A 141 -10.25 24.27 -25.58
C GLU A 141 -10.59 25.72 -25.14
N GLY A 142 -9.80 26.32 -24.23
CA GLY A 142 -9.97 27.70 -23.78
C GLY A 142 -10.80 27.89 -22.51
N MET A 143 -11.16 26.82 -21.80
CA MET A 143 -11.88 26.94 -20.54
C MET A 143 -10.97 27.47 -19.41
N SER A 144 -11.56 28.20 -18.44
CA SER A 144 -10.87 28.59 -17.22
C SER A 144 -10.54 27.34 -16.36
N ILE A 145 -9.46 27.41 -15.58
CA ILE A 145 -8.99 26.29 -14.75
C ILE A 145 -10.11 25.73 -13.84
N PRO A 146 -10.88 26.57 -13.09
CA PRO A 146 -11.95 26.05 -12.23
C PRO A 146 -13.09 25.37 -13.01
N MET A 147 -13.46 25.92 -14.17
CA MET A 147 -14.50 25.35 -15.01
C MET A 147 -14.06 24.02 -15.64
N ALA A 148 -12.82 23.93 -16.12
CA ALA A 148 -12.25 22.70 -16.66
C ALA A 148 -12.21 21.59 -15.62
N ALA A 149 -11.76 21.90 -14.39
CA ALA A 149 -11.73 20.95 -13.28
C ALA A 149 -13.12 20.48 -12.87
N MET A 150 -14.10 21.39 -12.77
CA MET A 150 -15.49 21.05 -12.44
C MET A 150 -16.16 20.20 -13.54
N SER A 151 -15.90 20.53 -14.81
CA SER A 151 -16.39 19.75 -15.95
C SER A 151 -15.81 18.33 -15.95
N ALA A 152 -14.50 18.20 -15.68
CA ALA A 152 -13.82 16.91 -15.57
C ALA A 152 -14.38 16.06 -14.44
N ALA A 153 -14.56 16.67 -13.25
CA ALA A 153 -15.14 15.97 -12.10
C ALA A 153 -16.56 15.46 -12.41
N LYS A 154 -17.43 16.30 -12.97
CA LYS A 154 -18.80 15.90 -13.33
C LYS A 154 -18.83 14.81 -14.40
N ALA A 155 -18.02 14.91 -15.44
CA ALA A 155 -17.99 13.94 -16.53
C ALA A 155 -17.49 12.56 -16.09
N ARG A 156 -16.50 12.54 -15.18
CA ARG A 156 -15.87 11.29 -14.71
C ARG A 156 -16.45 10.71 -13.43
N LEU A 157 -17.28 11.48 -12.70
CA LEU A 157 -17.86 11.05 -11.42
C LEU A 157 -18.57 9.69 -11.51
N ARG A 158 -19.37 9.50 -12.55
CA ARG A 158 -20.11 8.25 -12.75
C ARG A 158 -19.19 7.04 -12.94
N ALA A 159 -18.14 7.18 -13.76
CA ALA A 159 -17.19 6.11 -14.00
C ALA A 159 -16.38 5.78 -12.74
N ILE A 160 -15.97 6.81 -11.99
CA ILE A 160 -15.22 6.66 -10.74
C ILE A 160 -16.08 5.96 -9.68
N LEU A 161 -17.31 6.39 -9.47
CA LEU A 161 -18.22 5.75 -8.52
C LEU A 161 -18.47 4.29 -8.89
N MET A 162 -18.68 4.00 -10.18
CA MET A 162 -18.88 2.64 -10.64
C MET A 162 -17.68 1.74 -10.36
N THR A 163 -16.45 2.21 -10.67
CA THR A 163 -15.23 1.45 -10.40
C THR A 163 -14.97 1.28 -8.89
N SER A 164 -15.21 2.31 -8.09
CA SER A 164 -15.03 2.24 -6.64
C SER A 164 -16.03 1.29 -5.98
N LEU A 165 -17.29 1.33 -6.39
CA LEU A 165 -18.32 0.40 -5.89
C LEU A 165 -18.02 -1.04 -6.30
N THR A 166 -17.58 -1.26 -7.53
CA THR A 166 -17.18 -2.61 -8.00
C THR A 166 -16.04 -3.16 -7.16
N MET A 167 -15.07 -2.32 -6.77
CA MET A 167 -13.94 -2.75 -5.92
C MET A 167 -14.35 -3.03 -4.46
N ILE A 168 -15.41 -2.40 -3.97
CA ILE A 168 -15.90 -2.63 -2.60
C ILE A 168 -16.72 -3.93 -2.52
N PHE A 169 -17.50 -4.23 -3.57
CA PHE A 169 -18.44 -5.34 -3.58
C PHE A 169 -17.96 -6.55 -4.40
N GLY A 170 -16.89 -6.45 -5.16
CA GLY A 170 -16.30 -7.52 -5.96
C GLY A 170 -15.10 -8.13 -5.32
#